data_c0106e3deb057c1041295a31118405a9
#
_entry.id   c0106e3deb057c1041295a31118405a9
#
_cell.length_a   1.000
_cell.length_b   1.000
_cell.length_c   1.000
_cell.angle_alpha   90.00
_cell.angle_beta   90.00
_cell.angle_gamma   90.00
#
_symmetry.space_group_name_H-M   'P 1'
#
loop_
_entity.id
_entity.type
_entity.pdbx_description
1 polymer ?
#
loop_
_entity_poly.entity_id
_entity_poly.type
_entity_poly.pdbx_seq_one_letter_code
_entity_poly.pdbx_strand_id
1 'polypeptide(L)'
;MQKPQSIPILRALHTACVVVGLLASQMSHAQVAPSQAEVAGYRGLHAAAARGDVAKIERLVATKADLNVRDAYGRTPLHVATFAKQNGAVRALIQAGADKSALENDRYDAVTIAAVADDEETLRTLLSLGASAKLMTSRYDGTALIAAAHLGHDGVVRQLIAAGAPLDHVNNLHWTATIEAIVLGNGGPRHQATLRALVDAGANLQLTDRHGKTPLALARSYGYAEMVQMLEKR
;
A
#
# COMPACT_ATOMS: atom_id res chain seq x y z
N MET A 1 8.13 60.01 -25.00
CA MET A 1 8.12 59.38 -23.68
C MET A 1 7.21 58.15 -23.77
N GLN A 2 7.76 56.97 -24.02
CA GLN A 2 7.01 55.69 -24.05
C GLN A 2 7.25 54.96 -22.72
N LYS A 3 6.16 54.53 -22.07
CA LYS A 3 6.21 53.70 -20.87
C LYS A 3 6.58 52.28 -21.24
N PRO A 4 7.37 51.56 -20.45
CA PRO A 4 7.66 50.15 -20.68
C PRO A 4 6.46 49.31 -20.24
N GLN A 5 6.06 48.34 -21.10
CA GLN A 5 5.06 47.32 -20.79
C GLN A 5 5.67 46.23 -19.90
N SER A 6 5.06 45.98 -18.77
CA SER A 6 5.36 44.88 -17.86
C SER A 6 4.83 43.59 -18.42
N ILE A 7 5.71 42.61 -18.64
CA ILE A 7 5.37 41.23 -19.03
C ILE A 7 4.96 40.47 -17.76
N PRO A 8 3.82 39.78 -17.75
CA PRO A 8 3.41 39.01 -16.55
C PRO A 8 4.06 37.63 -16.55
N ILE A 9 5.05 37.43 -15.65
CA ILE A 9 5.74 36.15 -15.38
C ILE A 9 4.90 35.23 -14.46
N LEU A 10 3.58 35.41 -14.37
CA LEU A 10 2.77 34.73 -13.35
C LEU A 10 1.87 33.61 -13.87
N ARG A 11 2.11 33.03 -15.06
CA ARG A 11 1.25 31.94 -15.59
C ARG A 11 1.89 30.56 -15.73
N ALA A 12 3.19 30.41 -15.46
CA ALA A 12 3.89 29.13 -15.66
C ALA A 12 3.91 28.21 -14.43
N LEU A 13 3.60 28.71 -13.23
CA LEU A 13 3.68 27.93 -11.99
C LEU A 13 2.40 27.14 -11.63
N HIS A 14 1.26 27.47 -12.23
CA HIS A 14 -0.01 26.79 -11.92
C HIS A 14 -0.28 25.50 -12.72
N THR A 15 0.39 25.33 -13.86
CA THR A 15 0.14 24.18 -14.74
C THR A 15 0.89 22.92 -14.26
N ALA A 16 2.02 23.08 -13.58
CA ALA A 16 2.77 21.92 -13.06
C ALA A 16 2.12 21.28 -11.84
N CYS A 17 1.48 22.06 -10.95
CA CYS A 17 0.77 21.53 -9.78
C CYS A 17 -0.52 20.78 -10.13
N VAL A 18 -1.21 21.15 -11.21
CA VAL A 18 -2.48 20.52 -11.61
C VAL A 18 -2.25 19.14 -12.21
N VAL A 19 -1.14 18.93 -12.93
CA VAL A 19 -0.82 17.61 -13.53
C VAL A 19 -0.40 16.60 -12.47
N VAL A 20 0.33 17.00 -11.44
CA VAL A 20 0.72 16.14 -10.31
C VAL A 20 -0.50 15.79 -9.45
N GLY A 21 -1.41 16.74 -9.21
CA GLY A 21 -2.65 16.50 -8.45
C GLY A 21 -3.63 15.54 -9.16
N LEU A 22 -3.69 15.57 -10.49
CA LEU A 22 -4.52 14.66 -11.29
C LEU A 22 -3.95 13.23 -11.33
N LEU A 23 -2.64 13.05 -11.31
CA LEU A 23 -2.00 11.73 -11.22
C LEU A 23 -2.16 11.11 -9.82
N ALA A 24 -2.08 11.91 -8.75
CA ALA A 24 -2.28 11.43 -7.39
C ALA A 24 -3.72 10.94 -7.15
N SER A 25 -4.74 11.59 -7.76
CA SER A 25 -6.13 11.16 -7.65
C SER A 25 -6.44 9.87 -8.42
N GLN A 26 -5.64 9.51 -9.43
CA GLN A 26 -5.80 8.26 -10.20
C GLN A 26 -5.17 7.06 -9.46
N MET A 27 -4.21 7.27 -8.57
CA MET A 27 -3.55 6.18 -7.83
C MET A 27 -4.37 5.65 -6.65
N SER A 28 -5.33 6.42 -6.14
CA SER A 28 -6.17 6.01 -5.01
C SER A 28 -7.27 4.99 -5.35
N HIS A 29 -7.41 4.59 -6.63
CA HIS A 29 -8.44 3.63 -7.09
C HIS A 29 -7.90 2.21 -7.27
N ALA A 30 -6.71 1.92 -6.76
CA ALA A 30 -6.02 0.67 -7.06
C ALA A 30 -6.54 -0.55 -6.28
N GLN A 31 -7.26 -0.37 -5.18
CA GLN A 31 -7.88 -1.46 -4.43
C GLN A 31 -9.38 -1.27 -4.33
N VAL A 32 -10.14 -2.19 -4.93
CA VAL A 32 -11.61 -2.13 -4.89
C VAL A 32 -12.12 -3.15 -3.88
N ALA A 33 -12.48 -2.67 -2.69
CA ALA A 33 -13.18 -3.50 -1.72
C ALA A 33 -14.52 -3.99 -2.30
N PRO A 34 -15.00 -5.18 -1.89
CA PRO A 34 -16.33 -5.63 -2.29
C PRO A 34 -17.41 -4.60 -1.93
N SER A 35 -18.23 -4.23 -2.90
CA SER A 35 -19.40 -3.38 -2.66
C SER A 35 -20.44 -4.08 -1.79
N GLN A 36 -21.35 -3.33 -1.18
CA GLN A 36 -22.43 -3.92 -0.39
C GLN A 36 -23.30 -4.89 -1.20
N ALA A 37 -23.54 -4.59 -2.47
CA ALA A 37 -24.30 -5.46 -3.37
C ALA A 37 -23.57 -6.79 -3.63
N GLU A 38 -22.26 -6.75 -3.86
CA GLU A 38 -21.43 -7.94 -4.03
C GLU A 38 -21.40 -8.77 -2.75
N VAL A 39 -21.21 -8.15 -1.58
CA VAL A 39 -21.23 -8.83 -0.28
C VAL A 39 -22.59 -9.50 -0.03
N ALA A 40 -23.70 -8.84 -0.36
CA ALA A 40 -25.04 -9.43 -0.26
C ALA A 40 -25.24 -10.61 -1.22
N GLY A 41 -24.57 -10.58 -2.37
CA GLY A 41 -24.58 -11.65 -3.38
C GLY A 41 -23.71 -12.85 -3.03
N TYR A 42 -22.73 -12.72 -2.13
CA TYR A 42 -21.81 -13.81 -1.79
C TYR A 42 -22.50 -15.04 -1.22
N ARG A 43 -21.92 -16.21 -1.50
CA ARG A 43 -22.33 -17.52 -0.99
C ARG A 43 -21.09 -18.26 -0.47
N GLY A 44 -21.31 -19.40 0.18
CA GLY A 44 -20.24 -20.30 0.62
C GLY A 44 -19.19 -19.59 1.47
N LEU A 45 -17.92 -19.81 1.12
CA LEU A 45 -16.76 -19.25 1.85
C LEU A 45 -16.66 -17.73 1.73
N HIS A 46 -16.97 -17.11 0.58
CA HIS A 46 -16.98 -15.66 0.47
C HIS A 46 -17.97 -15.00 1.43
N ALA A 47 -19.19 -15.55 1.55
CA ALA A 47 -20.18 -15.03 2.49
C ALA A 47 -19.78 -15.22 3.95
N ALA A 48 -19.16 -16.35 4.29
CA ALA A 48 -18.67 -16.63 5.63
C ALA A 48 -17.47 -15.70 5.97
N ALA A 49 -16.55 -15.51 5.04
CA ALA A 49 -15.39 -14.62 5.15
C ALA A 49 -15.82 -13.17 5.37
N ALA A 50 -16.74 -12.66 4.55
CA ALA A 50 -17.24 -11.27 4.67
C ALA A 50 -17.90 -10.98 6.03
N ARG A 51 -18.51 -11.99 6.65
CA ARG A 51 -19.23 -11.87 7.94
C ARG A 51 -18.40 -12.26 9.15
N GLY A 52 -17.19 -12.80 8.95
CA GLY A 52 -16.39 -13.33 10.04
C GLY A 52 -16.97 -14.62 10.68
N ASP A 53 -17.82 -15.35 9.94
CA ASP A 53 -18.47 -16.58 10.44
C ASP A 53 -17.50 -17.76 10.43
N VAL A 54 -16.64 -17.80 11.45
CA VAL A 54 -15.61 -18.85 11.63
C VAL A 54 -16.22 -20.22 11.65
N ALA A 55 -17.33 -20.42 12.38
CA ALA A 55 -17.98 -21.73 12.49
C ALA A 55 -18.48 -22.24 11.13
N LYS A 56 -18.94 -21.33 10.26
CA LYS A 56 -19.33 -21.70 8.90
C LYS A 56 -18.11 -21.98 8.02
N ILE A 57 -17.01 -21.24 8.17
CA ILE A 57 -15.75 -21.53 7.48
C ILE A 57 -15.30 -22.96 7.83
N GLU A 58 -15.22 -23.31 9.12
CA GLU A 58 -14.81 -24.63 9.58
C GLU A 58 -15.70 -25.75 9.03
N ARG A 59 -17.02 -25.56 9.03
CA ARG A 59 -17.95 -26.55 8.41
C ARG A 59 -17.70 -26.73 6.92
N LEU A 60 -17.46 -25.64 6.18
CA LEU A 60 -17.17 -25.70 4.75
C LEU A 60 -15.82 -26.35 4.46
N VAL A 61 -14.80 -26.08 5.29
CA VAL A 61 -13.49 -26.76 5.24
C VAL A 61 -13.64 -28.26 5.45
N ALA A 62 -14.43 -28.68 6.43
CA ALA A 62 -14.69 -30.10 6.70
C ALA A 62 -15.35 -30.82 5.51
N THR A 63 -16.11 -30.10 4.69
CA THR A 63 -16.70 -30.64 3.45
C THR A 63 -15.78 -30.46 2.22
N LYS A 64 -14.50 -30.09 2.42
CA LYS A 64 -13.50 -29.91 1.37
C LYS A 64 -13.86 -28.81 0.35
N ALA A 65 -14.52 -27.74 0.80
CA ALA A 65 -14.76 -26.57 -0.04
C ALA A 65 -13.42 -26.00 -0.55
N ASP A 66 -13.40 -25.52 -1.79
CA ASP A 66 -12.22 -24.85 -2.36
C ASP A 66 -11.96 -23.53 -1.63
N LEU A 67 -10.83 -23.45 -0.91
CA LEU A 67 -10.42 -22.30 -0.12
C LEU A 67 -10.00 -21.11 -0.97
N ASN A 68 -9.67 -21.36 -2.24
CA ASN A 68 -9.14 -20.36 -3.17
C ASN A 68 -10.13 -20.02 -4.29
N VAL A 69 -11.40 -20.38 -4.12
CA VAL A 69 -12.48 -19.99 -5.03
C VAL A 69 -12.47 -18.49 -5.25
N ARG A 70 -12.66 -18.03 -6.50
CA ARG A 70 -12.55 -16.63 -6.89
C ARG A 70 -13.90 -16.03 -7.24
N ASP A 71 -14.12 -14.79 -6.82
CA ASP A 71 -15.24 -13.99 -7.32
C ASP A 71 -14.92 -13.35 -8.69
N ALA A 72 -15.83 -12.51 -9.19
CA ALA A 72 -15.67 -11.84 -10.49
C ALA A 72 -14.44 -10.91 -10.58
N TYR A 73 -13.90 -10.47 -9.43
CA TYR A 73 -12.70 -9.64 -9.31
C TYR A 73 -11.45 -10.45 -8.97
N GLY A 74 -11.54 -11.78 -9.01
CA GLY A 74 -10.43 -12.67 -8.66
C GLY A 74 -10.14 -12.74 -7.16
N ARG A 75 -11.00 -12.16 -6.31
CA ARG A 75 -10.81 -12.16 -4.86
C ARG A 75 -11.15 -13.53 -4.28
N THR A 76 -10.24 -14.08 -3.48
CA THR A 76 -10.48 -15.30 -2.71
C THR A 76 -11.22 -14.97 -1.40
N PRO A 77 -11.76 -15.98 -0.67
CA PRO A 77 -12.31 -15.76 0.67
C PRO A 77 -11.34 -15.04 1.62
N LEU A 78 -10.01 -15.28 1.50
CA LEU A 78 -9.00 -14.60 2.29
C LEU A 78 -8.93 -13.09 1.98
N HIS A 79 -8.98 -12.70 0.70
CA HIS A 79 -9.06 -11.29 0.33
C HIS A 79 -10.33 -10.63 0.92
N VAL A 80 -11.47 -11.29 0.79
CA VAL A 80 -12.75 -10.77 1.30
C VAL A 80 -12.73 -10.62 2.82
N ALA A 81 -12.19 -11.61 3.56
CA ALA A 81 -12.03 -11.52 5.01
C ALA A 81 -11.11 -10.34 5.40
N THR A 82 -10.04 -10.12 4.63
CA THR A 82 -9.08 -9.02 4.86
C THR A 82 -9.74 -7.66 4.61
N PHE A 83 -10.43 -7.46 3.49
CA PHE A 83 -11.20 -6.24 3.23
C PHE A 83 -12.25 -5.95 4.31
N ALA A 84 -12.88 -7.01 4.83
CA ALA A 84 -13.88 -6.90 5.89
C ALA A 84 -13.28 -6.80 7.31
N LYS A 85 -11.94 -6.80 7.44
CA LYS A 85 -11.20 -6.77 8.72
C LYS A 85 -11.61 -7.90 9.69
N GLN A 86 -11.97 -9.05 9.15
CA GLN A 86 -12.45 -10.21 9.90
C GLN A 86 -11.29 -11.10 10.34
N ASN A 87 -10.52 -10.70 11.35
CA ASN A 87 -9.30 -11.39 11.80
C ASN A 87 -9.51 -12.87 12.17
N GLY A 88 -10.66 -13.21 12.76
CA GLY A 88 -11.02 -14.61 13.03
C GLY A 88 -11.15 -15.45 11.75
N ALA A 89 -11.81 -14.89 10.72
CA ALA A 89 -11.95 -15.55 9.42
C ALA A 89 -10.61 -15.66 8.68
N VAL A 90 -9.78 -14.59 8.71
CA VAL A 90 -8.42 -14.61 8.16
C VAL A 90 -7.61 -15.75 8.77
N ARG A 91 -7.63 -15.88 10.10
CA ARG A 91 -6.93 -16.95 10.82
C ARG A 91 -7.44 -18.33 10.43
N ALA A 92 -8.75 -18.53 10.45
CA ALA A 92 -9.37 -19.80 10.13
C ALA A 92 -9.06 -20.25 8.70
N LEU A 93 -9.14 -19.34 7.73
CA LEU A 93 -8.84 -19.64 6.33
C LEU A 93 -7.37 -20.03 6.13
N ILE A 94 -6.42 -19.27 6.73
CA ILE A 94 -5.00 -19.58 6.59
C ILE A 94 -4.64 -20.91 7.28
N GLN A 95 -5.18 -21.17 8.47
CA GLN A 95 -4.96 -22.43 9.19
C GLN A 95 -5.53 -23.62 8.43
N ALA A 96 -6.62 -23.42 7.68
CA ALA A 96 -7.18 -24.42 6.80
C ALA A 96 -6.38 -24.66 5.51
N GLY A 97 -5.38 -23.80 5.20
CA GLY A 97 -4.53 -23.96 4.03
C GLY A 97 -4.89 -23.04 2.85
N ALA A 98 -5.61 -21.95 3.06
CA ALA A 98 -5.84 -20.94 2.02
C ALA A 98 -4.50 -20.37 1.51
N ASP A 99 -4.42 -20.11 0.21
CA ASP A 99 -3.24 -19.53 -0.42
C ASP A 99 -3.06 -18.08 0.02
N LYS A 100 -2.01 -17.85 0.83
CA LYS A 100 -1.64 -16.53 1.37
C LYS A 100 -1.00 -15.62 0.33
N SER A 101 -0.56 -16.19 -0.78
CA SER A 101 0.10 -15.47 -1.88
C SER A 101 -0.81 -15.21 -3.08
N ALA A 102 -2.07 -15.64 -3.01
CA ALA A 102 -3.03 -15.38 -4.06
C ALA A 102 -3.13 -13.88 -4.35
N LEU A 103 -3.13 -13.53 -5.64
CA LEU A 103 -3.36 -12.17 -6.11
C LEU A 103 -4.77 -12.09 -6.71
N GLU A 104 -5.51 -11.02 -6.41
CA GLU A 104 -6.76 -10.69 -7.11
C GLU A 104 -6.47 -10.03 -8.49
N ASN A 105 -7.48 -9.59 -9.23
CA ASN A 105 -7.31 -9.13 -10.61
C ASN A 105 -6.41 -7.88 -10.77
N ASP A 106 -6.34 -7.01 -9.76
CA ASP A 106 -5.43 -5.85 -9.75
C ASP A 106 -4.04 -6.19 -9.15
N ARG A 107 -3.79 -7.49 -8.93
CA ARG A 107 -2.53 -8.05 -8.43
C ARG A 107 -2.22 -7.69 -6.97
N TYR A 108 -3.23 -7.50 -6.13
CA TYR A 108 -3.03 -7.32 -4.69
C TYR A 108 -3.23 -8.65 -3.95
N ASP A 109 -2.36 -8.91 -2.98
CA ASP A 109 -2.50 -9.99 -2.00
C ASP A 109 -3.14 -9.46 -0.70
N ALA A 110 -3.45 -10.35 0.22
CA ALA A 110 -4.05 -10.00 1.51
C ALA A 110 -3.16 -9.05 2.33
N VAL A 111 -1.82 -9.20 2.27
CA VAL A 111 -0.87 -8.34 3.00
C VAL A 111 -0.94 -6.91 2.47
N THR A 112 -0.95 -6.73 1.16
CA THR A 112 -1.05 -5.39 0.55
C THR A 112 -2.42 -4.77 0.79
N ILE A 113 -3.50 -5.56 0.78
CA ILE A 113 -4.85 -5.08 1.13
C ILE A 113 -4.88 -4.53 2.56
N ALA A 114 -4.37 -5.26 3.54
CA ALA A 114 -4.30 -4.81 4.92
C ALA A 114 -3.40 -3.56 5.06
N ALA A 115 -2.28 -3.52 4.33
CA ALA A 115 -1.34 -2.40 4.35
C ALA A 115 -1.96 -1.10 3.84
N VAL A 116 -2.72 -1.15 2.75
CA VAL A 116 -3.43 0.03 2.19
C VAL A 116 -4.60 0.47 3.06
N ALA A 117 -5.25 -0.48 3.75
CA ALA A 117 -6.36 -0.19 4.66
C ALA A 117 -5.93 0.39 6.03
N ASP A 118 -4.63 0.60 6.28
CA ASP A 118 -4.05 0.96 7.58
C ASP A 118 -4.49 -0.01 8.70
N ASP A 119 -4.67 -1.28 8.35
CA ASP A 119 -5.18 -2.31 9.26
C ASP A 119 -4.03 -3.09 9.88
N GLU A 120 -3.44 -2.50 10.92
CA GLU A 120 -2.30 -3.09 11.64
C GLU A 120 -2.62 -4.44 12.30
N GLU A 121 -3.88 -4.66 12.71
CA GLU A 121 -4.28 -5.87 13.39
C GLU A 121 -4.38 -7.04 12.40
N THR A 122 -5.06 -6.84 11.27
CA THR A 122 -5.15 -7.85 10.21
C THR A 122 -3.77 -8.12 9.62
N LEU A 123 -2.96 -7.09 9.39
CA LEU A 123 -1.59 -7.25 8.90
C LEU A 123 -0.74 -8.11 9.85
N ARG A 124 -0.79 -7.83 11.15
CA ARG A 124 -0.09 -8.62 12.18
C ARG A 124 -0.55 -10.08 12.15
N THR A 125 -1.84 -10.30 12.01
CA THR A 125 -2.40 -11.66 11.91
C THR A 125 -1.87 -12.39 10.67
N LEU A 126 -1.91 -11.76 9.50
CA LEU A 126 -1.39 -12.34 8.26
C LEU A 126 0.10 -12.71 8.36
N LEU A 127 0.92 -11.76 8.82
CA LEU A 127 2.37 -11.95 8.95
C LEU A 127 2.71 -13.04 9.98
N SER A 128 2.02 -13.08 11.14
CA SER A 128 2.22 -14.09 12.17
C SER A 128 1.88 -15.52 11.69
N LEU A 129 1.01 -15.63 10.71
CA LEU A 129 0.62 -16.89 10.08
C LEU A 129 1.44 -17.20 8.81
N GLY A 130 2.52 -16.48 8.59
CA GLY A 130 3.49 -16.73 7.54
C GLY A 130 3.08 -16.22 6.16
N ALA A 131 2.20 -15.21 6.07
CA ALA A 131 2.04 -14.44 4.85
C ALA A 131 3.32 -13.61 4.58
N SER A 132 3.68 -13.46 3.31
CA SER A 132 4.95 -12.82 2.93
C SER A 132 4.82 -11.31 2.83
N ALA A 133 5.73 -10.57 3.45
CA ALA A 133 5.90 -9.13 3.24
C ALA A 133 6.71 -8.79 1.97
N LYS A 134 7.13 -9.79 1.19
CA LYS A 134 8.11 -9.64 0.10
C LYS A 134 7.50 -9.73 -1.29
N LEU A 135 6.19 -9.98 -1.40
CA LEU A 135 5.55 -10.15 -2.69
C LEU A 135 5.56 -8.83 -3.47
N MET A 136 5.83 -8.96 -4.76
CA MET A 136 5.64 -7.90 -5.72
C MET A 136 4.18 -7.92 -6.16
N THR A 137 3.49 -6.84 -5.86
CA THR A 137 2.04 -6.69 -6.03
C THR A 137 1.72 -5.42 -6.82
N SER A 138 0.45 -5.22 -7.13
CA SER A 138 -0.04 -4.11 -7.94
C SER A 138 0.45 -4.10 -9.40
N ARG A 139 -0.25 -3.34 -10.24
CA ARG A 139 0.15 -3.08 -11.64
C ARG A 139 1.40 -2.24 -11.79
N TYR A 140 1.87 -1.66 -10.70
CA TYR A 140 3.08 -0.83 -10.66
C TYR A 140 4.32 -1.62 -10.24
N ASP A 141 4.22 -2.95 -10.10
CA ASP A 141 5.28 -3.81 -9.59
C ASP A 141 5.81 -3.33 -8.23
N GLY A 142 4.91 -2.75 -7.42
CA GLY A 142 5.21 -2.31 -6.06
C GLY A 142 5.18 -3.45 -5.05
N THR A 143 5.38 -3.11 -3.78
CA THR A 143 5.26 -4.01 -2.63
C THR A 143 4.29 -3.40 -1.62
N ALA A 144 3.84 -4.20 -0.63
CA ALA A 144 3.05 -3.69 0.48
C ALA A 144 3.75 -2.53 1.22
N LEU A 145 5.10 -2.59 1.32
CA LEU A 145 5.89 -1.52 1.93
C LEU A 145 5.81 -0.20 1.15
N ILE A 146 5.90 -0.26 -0.18
CA ILE A 146 5.76 0.90 -1.05
C ILE A 146 4.36 1.51 -0.90
N ALA A 147 3.30 0.67 -0.94
CA ALA A 147 1.93 1.12 -0.79
C ALA A 147 1.66 1.79 0.57
N ALA A 148 2.18 1.20 1.65
CA ALA A 148 2.06 1.77 3.00
C ALA A 148 2.84 3.08 3.15
N ALA A 149 4.03 3.17 2.53
CA ALA A 149 4.87 4.38 2.56
C ALA A 149 4.22 5.55 1.81
N HIS A 150 3.62 5.28 0.65
CA HIS A 150 2.81 6.24 -0.11
C HIS A 150 1.73 6.91 0.77
N LEU A 151 1.01 6.10 1.55
CA LEU A 151 -0.13 6.55 2.35
C LEU A 151 0.26 7.09 3.74
N GLY A 152 1.55 6.99 4.10
CA GLY A 152 2.04 7.41 5.40
C GLY A 152 1.54 6.51 6.55
N HIS A 153 1.32 5.23 6.30
CA HIS A 153 0.85 4.25 7.28
C HIS A 153 2.03 3.74 8.11
N ASP A 154 2.58 4.60 8.96
CA ASP A 154 3.84 4.39 9.68
C ASP A 154 3.85 3.16 10.59
N GLY A 155 2.73 2.82 11.22
CA GLY A 155 2.59 1.60 12.02
C GLY A 155 2.66 0.33 11.16
N VAL A 156 2.01 0.34 10.01
CA VAL A 156 2.07 -0.72 8.99
C VAL A 156 3.49 -0.85 8.42
N VAL A 157 4.13 0.28 8.10
CA VAL A 157 5.52 0.32 7.59
C VAL A 157 6.46 -0.38 8.57
N ARG A 158 6.38 -0.07 9.87
CA ARG A 158 7.21 -0.74 10.89
C ARG A 158 6.98 -2.25 10.95
N GLN A 159 5.74 -2.71 10.86
CA GLN A 159 5.42 -4.14 10.85
C GLN A 159 5.97 -4.85 9.61
N LEU A 160 5.85 -4.24 8.43
CA LEU A 160 6.38 -4.78 7.18
C LEU A 160 7.91 -4.84 7.20
N ILE A 161 8.58 -3.80 7.70
CA ILE A 161 10.05 -3.80 7.90
C ILE A 161 10.46 -4.94 8.83
N ALA A 162 9.81 -5.09 9.97
CA ALA A 162 10.09 -6.16 10.92
C ALA A 162 9.88 -7.56 10.33
N ALA A 163 8.95 -7.70 9.36
CA ALA A 163 8.70 -8.93 8.60
C ALA A 163 9.66 -9.13 7.41
N GLY A 164 10.66 -8.27 7.25
CA GLY A 164 11.69 -8.38 6.23
C GLY A 164 11.23 -7.93 4.83
N ALA A 165 10.31 -6.98 4.74
CA ALA A 165 9.93 -6.36 3.47
C ALA A 165 11.17 -5.76 2.78
N PRO A 166 11.26 -5.84 1.43
CA PRO A 166 12.41 -5.29 0.70
C PRO A 166 12.40 -3.77 0.74
N LEU A 167 13.36 -3.18 1.46
CA LEU A 167 13.47 -1.73 1.67
C LEU A 167 13.72 -0.96 0.37
N ASP A 168 14.55 -1.57 -0.50
CA ASP A 168 15.12 -0.91 -1.67
C ASP A 168 14.50 -1.38 -2.99
N HIS A 169 13.35 -2.06 -2.91
CA HIS A 169 12.62 -2.43 -4.12
C HIS A 169 12.24 -1.17 -4.92
N VAL A 170 12.52 -1.20 -6.21
CA VAL A 170 12.20 -0.12 -7.15
C VAL A 170 11.04 -0.58 -8.02
N ASN A 171 9.92 0.11 -7.96
CA ASN A 171 8.75 -0.18 -8.78
C ASN A 171 8.92 0.30 -10.25
N ASN A 172 7.95 0.02 -11.11
CA ASN A 172 8.02 0.42 -12.53
C ASN A 172 7.88 1.93 -12.78
N LEU A 173 7.60 2.72 -11.73
CA LEU A 173 7.69 4.18 -11.75
C LEU A 173 9.09 4.70 -11.40
N HIS A 174 10.06 3.81 -11.12
CA HIS A 174 11.39 4.10 -10.60
C HIS A 174 11.37 4.71 -9.19
N TRP A 175 10.46 4.28 -8.34
CA TRP A 175 10.34 4.75 -6.96
C TRP A 175 10.52 3.62 -5.95
N THR A 176 11.25 3.93 -4.89
CA THR A 176 11.33 3.12 -3.68
C THR A 176 10.27 3.56 -2.67
N ALA A 177 10.09 2.80 -1.59
CA ALA A 177 9.23 3.22 -0.48
C ALA A 177 9.64 4.60 0.09
N THR A 178 10.95 4.88 0.17
CA THR A 178 11.48 6.17 0.62
C THR A 178 11.10 7.31 -0.32
N ILE A 179 11.20 7.10 -1.62
CA ILE A 179 10.81 8.10 -2.63
C ILE A 179 9.30 8.32 -2.59
N GLU A 180 8.48 7.26 -2.51
CA GLU A 180 7.01 7.38 -2.45
C GLU A 180 6.53 8.15 -1.22
N ALA A 181 7.12 7.92 -0.05
CA ALA A 181 6.80 8.65 1.17
C ALA A 181 7.04 10.16 1.05
N ILE A 182 7.96 10.58 0.18
CA ILE A 182 8.28 12.00 -0.07
C ILE A 182 7.43 12.56 -1.19
N VAL A 183 7.41 11.89 -2.36
CA VAL A 183 6.80 12.43 -3.59
C VAL A 183 5.29 12.44 -3.51
N LEU A 184 4.68 11.40 -2.97
CA LEU A 184 3.22 11.26 -2.83
C LEU A 184 2.74 11.64 -1.44
N GLY A 185 3.67 11.79 -0.49
CA GLY A 185 3.39 12.28 0.84
C GLY A 185 3.09 13.78 0.87
N ASN A 186 2.61 14.24 2.00
CA ASN A 186 2.30 15.64 2.27
C ASN A 186 3.32 16.32 3.21
N GLY A 187 4.44 15.65 3.50
CA GLY A 187 5.45 16.13 4.46
C GLY A 187 5.00 16.18 5.91
N GLY A 188 3.78 15.73 6.22
CA GLY A 188 3.19 15.75 7.56
C GLY A 188 3.72 14.65 8.49
N PRO A 189 3.27 14.65 9.77
CA PRO A 189 3.85 13.81 10.82
C PRO A 189 3.87 12.30 10.49
N ARG A 190 2.83 11.77 9.86
CA ARG A 190 2.77 10.35 9.50
C ARG A 190 3.79 9.99 8.42
N HIS A 191 3.95 10.82 7.37
CA HIS A 191 4.97 10.60 6.34
C HIS A 191 6.38 10.81 6.89
N GLN A 192 6.58 11.74 7.85
CA GLN A 192 7.85 11.90 8.56
C GLN A 192 8.17 10.65 9.39
N ALA A 193 7.20 10.08 10.11
CA ALA A 193 7.37 8.85 10.88
C ALA A 193 7.65 7.64 9.96
N THR A 194 6.99 7.58 8.81
CA THR A 194 7.24 6.58 7.76
C THR A 194 8.67 6.68 7.23
N LEU A 195 9.11 7.89 6.83
CA LEU A 195 10.48 8.13 6.35
C LEU A 195 11.50 7.74 7.42
N ARG A 196 11.29 8.14 8.68
CA ARG A 196 12.17 7.78 9.78
C ARG A 196 12.29 6.27 9.93
N ALA A 197 11.18 5.52 9.90
CA ALA A 197 11.21 4.07 10.01
C ALA A 197 12.03 3.41 8.88
N LEU A 198 11.90 3.90 7.65
CA LEU A 198 12.68 3.42 6.50
C LEU A 198 14.17 3.74 6.65
N VAL A 199 14.50 4.97 7.05
CA VAL A 199 15.89 5.42 7.28
C VAL A 199 16.55 4.64 8.41
N ASP A 200 15.86 4.46 9.53
CA ASP A 200 16.37 3.71 10.69
C ASP A 200 16.55 2.22 10.40
N ALA A 201 15.76 1.68 9.47
CA ALA A 201 15.91 0.31 8.98
C ALA A 201 17.06 0.14 7.96
N GLY A 202 17.70 1.21 7.53
CA GLY A 202 18.83 1.18 6.60
C GLY A 202 18.46 1.19 5.13
N ALA A 203 17.33 1.78 4.75
CA ALA A 203 17.00 1.98 3.34
C ALA A 203 18.10 2.76 2.59
N ASN A 204 18.38 2.37 1.35
CA ASN A 204 19.40 3.00 0.53
C ASN A 204 18.95 4.38 0.01
N LEU A 205 19.48 5.43 0.62
CA LEU A 205 19.16 6.82 0.30
C LEU A 205 19.84 7.37 -0.96
N GLN A 206 20.66 6.56 -1.63
CA GLN A 206 21.33 6.92 -2.89
C GLN A 206 20.52 6.47 -4.12
N LEU A 207 19.50 5.64 -3.95
CA LEU A 207 18.61 5.29 -5.06
C LEU A 207 17.84 6.52 -5.51
N THR A 208 17.73 6.68 -6.83
CA THR A 208 17.14 7.89 -7.44
C THR A 208 15.82 7.55 -8.16
N ASP A 209 15.01 8.58 -8.36
CA ASP A 209 13.91 8.51 -9.31
C ASP A 209 14.42 8.46 -10.76
N ARG A 210 13.51 8.37 -11.73
CA ARG A 210 13.83 8.36 -13.18
C ARG A 210 14.54 9.64 -13.67
N HIS A 211 14.56 10.71 -12.87
CA HIS A 211 15.20 11.99 -13.17
C HIS A 211 16.54 12.14 -12.44
N GLY A 212 17.03 11.08 -11.82
CA GLY A 212 18.28 11.08 -11.06
C GLY A 212 18.22 11.82 -9.73
N LYS A 213 17.02 12.10 -9.19
CA LYS A 213 16.88 12.79 -7.91
C LYS A 213 16.87 11.80 -6.76
N THR A 214 17.77 12.01 -5.79
CA THR A 214 17.79 11.25 -4.54
C THR A 214 16.63 11.66 -3.61
N PRO A 215 16.27 10.85 -2.59
CA PRO A 215 15.30 11.23 -1.56
C PRO A 215 15.57 12.60 -0.95
N LEU A 216 16.85 12.94 -0.65
CA LEU A 216 17.23 14.26 -0.13
C LEU A 216 16.91 15.38 -1.11
N ALA A 217 17.26 15.21 -2.39
CA ALA A 217 16.98 16.20 -3.42
C ALA A 217 15.47 16.41 -3.60
N LEU A 218 14.69 15.35 -3.53
CA LEU A 218 13.22 15.40 -3.58
C LEU A 218 12.65 16.13 -2.37
N ALA A 219 13.04 15.76 -1.14
CA ALA A 219 12.57 16.42 0.08
C ALA A 219 12.86 17.94 0.07
N ARG A 220 14.04 18.35 -0.41
CA ARG A 220 14.40 19.77 -0.62
C ARG A 220 13.49 20.44 -1.65
N SER A 221 13.20 19.76 -2.77
CA SER A 221 12.36 20.33 -3.83
C SER A 221 10.88 20.52 -3.40
N TYR A 222 10.41 19.73 -2.44
CA TYR A 222 9.08 19.86 -1.84
C TYR A 222 9.05 20.79 -0.61
N GLY A 223 10.21 21.25 -0.12
CA GLY A 223 10.30 22.13 1.06
C GLY A 223 10.00 21.40 2.39
N TYR A 224 10.20 20.09 2.46
CA TYR A 224 9.93 19.30 3.67
C TYR A 224 11.11 19.33 4.64
N ALA A 225 11.23 20.43 5.39
CA ALA A 225 12.39 20.74 6.22
C ALA A 225 12.76 19.61 7.21
N GLU A 226 11.79 19.02 7.90
CA GLU A 226 12.01 17.93 8.84
C GLU A 226 12.53 16.67 8.15
N MET A 227 12.01 16.34 6.95
CA MET A 227 12.50 15.21 6.16
C MET A 227 13.92 15.46 5.65
N VAL A 228 14.24 16.70 5.24
CA VAL A 228 15.61 17.10 4.86
C VAL A 228 16.58 16.87 6.01
N GLN A 229 16.25 17.33 7.22
CA GLN A 229 17.08 17.11 8.41
C GLN A 229 17.29 15.63 8.74
N MET A 230 16.28 14.79 8.52
CA MET A 230 16.43 13.34 8.70
C MET A 230 17.41 12.72 7.72
N LEU A 231 17.35 13.16 6.48
CA LEU A 231 18.16 12.60 5.38
C LEU A 231 19.59 13.11 5.37
N GLU A 232 19.86 14.31 5.92
CA GLU A 232 21.22 14.89 6.02
C GLU A 232 22.06 14.30 7.15
N LYS A 233 21.43 13.69 8.16
CA LYS A 233 22.11 13.13 9.33
C LYS A 233 22.62 11.69 9.12
N ARG A 234 22.53 11.16 7.92
CA ARG A 234 22.83 9.76 7.60
C ARG A 234 23.94 9.58 6.57
#